data_5a193178e8317524d283f3842944150d
#
_entry.id   5a193178e8317524d283f3842944150d
#
_cell.length_a   1.000
_cell.length_b   1.000
_cell.length_c   1.000
_cell.angle_alpha   90.00
_cell.angle_beta   90.00
_cell.angle_gamma   90.00
#
_symmetry.space_group_name_H-M   'P 1'
#
loop_
_entity.id
_entity.type
_entity.pdbx_description
1 polymer ?
#
loop_
_entity_poly.entity_id
_entity_poly.type
_entity_poly.pdbx_seq_one_letter_code
_entity_poly.pdbx_strand_id
1 'polypeptide(L)'
;MLAAVFDSLDEEGIETELIQVGGTDIKGCRACFACIRNKDSRCATKSDGFNEIFEKMVEAEGMILASPTYFADITPELKALIDRSGFVSRANGFLFRHKAGAAVVTLRRAGAIHAFDSINHMFQISRMFIIGSTYWNLGFGGRDGDEVLNDAEGLENMRDLGSSMALLLNKLHNT
;
A
#
# COMPACT_ATOMS: atom_id res chain seq x y z
N MET A 1 -9.04 2.13 10.66
CA MET A 1 -8.98 1.30 9.43
C MET A 1 -7.83 0.30 9.53
N LEU A 2 -6.55 0.71 9.37
CA LEU A 2 -5.43 -0.25 9.37
C LEU A 2 -5.31 -1.10 10.63
N ALA A 3 -5.62 -0.57 11.82
CA ALA A 3 -5.64 -1.38 13.03
C ALA A 3 -6.56 -2.59 12.91
N ALA A 4 -7.78 -2.41 12.37
CA ALA A 4 -8.71 -3.52 12.18
C ALA A 4 -8.22 -4.58 11.17
N VAL A 5 -7.44 -4.18 10.16
CA VAL A 5 -6.76 -5.14 9.26
C VAL A 5 -5.66 -5.89 10.01
N PHE A 6 -4.84 -5.16 10.78
CA PHE A 6 -3.70 -5.72 11.51
C PHE A 6 -4.16 -6.69 12.63
N ASP A 7 -5.25 -6.35 13.34
CA ASP A 7 -5.84 -7.26 14.33
C ASP A 7 -6.17 -8.62 13.70
N SER A 8 -6.82 -8.62 12.52
CA SER A 8 -7.15 -9.86 11.80
C SER A 8 -5.93 -10.59 11.24
N LEU A 9 -4.87 -9.89 10.83
CA LEU A 9 -3.62 -10.49 10.39
C LEU A 9 -2.87 -11.13 11.56
N ASP A 10 -2.82 -10.47 12.71
CA ASP A 10 -2.17 -10.94 13.92
C ASP A 10 -2.85 -12.22 14.47
N GLU A 11 -4.20 -12.27 14.47
CA GLU A 11 -4.98 -13.46 14.83
C GLU A 11 -4.60 -14.69 13.99
N GLU A 12 -4.15 -14.49 12.75
CA GLU A 12 -3.70 -15.54 11.83
C GLU A 12 -2.17 -15.73 11.82
N GLY A 13 -1.45 -15.10 12.76
CA GLY A 13 -0.01 -15.23 12.94
C GLY A 13 0.85 -14.48 11.92
N ILE A 14 0.33 -13.49 11.24
CA ILE A 14 1.05 -12.65 10.28
C ILE A 14 1.61 -11.41 10.97
N GLU A 15 2.91 -11.27 11.02
CA GLU A 15 3.57 -10.06 11.53
C GLU A 15 3.34 -8.86 10.62
N THR A 16 3.06 -7.72 11.22
CA THR A 16 2.79 -6.46 10.50
C THR A 16 3.70 -5.33 10.96
N GLU A 17 4.10 -4.47 10.03
CA GLU A 17 4.81 -3.22 10.32
C GLU A 17 4.11 -2.04 9.67
N LEU A 18 3.82 -0.98 10.43
CA LEU A 18 3.25 0.27 9.93
C LEU A 18 4.36 1.28 9.62
N ILE A 19 4.40 1.76 8.38
CA ILE A 19 5.31 2.83 7.96
C ILE A 19 4.49 4.06 7.58
N GLN A 20 4.65 5.12 8.35
CA GLN A 20 4.02 6.41 8.06
C GLN A 20 4.79 7.13 6.96
N VAL A 21 4.16 7.32 5.80
CA VAL A 21 4.74 8.03 4.64
C VAL A 21 4.29 9.49 4.60
N GLY A 22 3.06 9.77 4.99
CA GLY A 22 2.52 11.13 5.03
C GLY A 22 3.31 12.05 5.96
N GLY A 23 3.62 13.26 5.47
CA GLY A 23 4.41 14.24 6.21
C GLY A 23 5.93 14.02 6.13
N THR A 24 6.40 13.03 5.36
CA THR A 24 7.83 12.82 5.09
C THR A 24 8.31 13.66 3.90
N ASP A 25 9.64 13.78 3.73
CA ASP A 25 10.25 14.50 2.59
C ASP A 25 10.50 13.59 1.38
N ILE A 26 9.68 12.54 1.19
CA ILE A 26 9.82 11.65 0.03
C ILE A 26 9.56 12.42 -1.25
N LYS A 27 10.59 12.49 -2.12
CA LYS A 27 10.57 13.22 -3.38
C LYS A 27 10.05 12.36 -4.53
N GLY A 28 9.36 13.00 -5.47
CA GLY A 28 8.88 12.35 -6.67
C GLY A 28 9.99 11.78 -7.56
N CYS A 29 9.63 10.86 -8.44
CA CYS A 29 10.55 10.28 -9.41
C CYS A 29 11.04 11.36 -10.39
N ARG A 30 12.36 11.48 -10.56
CA ARG A 30 13.01 12.45 -11.47
C ARG A 30 13.22 11.89 -12.88
N ALA A 31 12.73 10.70 -13.17
CA ALA A 31 12.94 10.01 -14.45
C ALA A 31 14.41 9.98 -14.92
N CYS A 32 15.35 9.89 -13.99
CA CYS A 32 16.79 9.86 -14.30
C CYS A 32 17.27 8.49 -14.83
N PHE A 33 16.42 7.45 -14.73
CA PHE A 33 16.67 6.08 -15.17
C PHE A 33 17.95 5.42 -14.59
N ALA A 34 18.47 5.94 -13.49
CA ALA A 34 19.63 5.35 -12.82
C ALA A 34 19.36 3.92 -12.32
N CYS A 35 18.14 3.66 -11.80
CA CYS A 35 17.71 2.31 -11.39
C CYS A 35 17.77 1.28 -12.52
N ILE A 36 17.52 1.71 -13.79
CA ILE A 36 17.63 0.83 -14.97
C ILE A 36 19.09 0.57 -15.33
N ARG A 37 19.98 1.57 -15.19
CA ARG A 37 21.39 1.42 -15.52
C ARG A 37 22.17 0.68 -14.44
N ASN A 38 21.92 1.00 -13.19
CA ASN A 38 22.66 0.44 -12.05
C ASN A 38 22.23 -0.99 -11.71
N LYS A 39 20.92 -1.26 -11.78
CA LYS A 39 20.32 -2.56 -11.40
C LYS A 39 20.75 -3.03 -10.00
N ASP A 40 20.81 -2.09 -9.06
CA ASP A 40 21.26 -2.28 -7.67
C ASP A 40 20.09 -2.35 -6.68
N SER A 41 18.86 -2.46 -7.18
CA SER A 41 17.62 -2.45 -6.41
C SER A 41 17.44 -1.18 -5.56
N ARG A 42 18.02 -0.05 -5.99
CA ARG A 42 17.96 1.23 -5.27
C ARG A 42 17.60 2.40 -6.19
N CYS A 43 17.00 3.41 -5.60
CA CYS A 43 16.85 4.71 -6.25
C CYS A 43 18.12 5.54 -6.03
N ALA A 44 18.56 6.26 -7.07
CA ALA A 44 19.74 7.13 -6.97
C ALA A 44 19.52 8.38 -6.10
N THR A 45 18.27 8.77 -5.83
CA THR A 45 17.97 9.81 -4.84
C THR A 45 18.05 9.18 -3.45
N LYS A 46 19.02 9.62 -2.62
CA LYS A 46 19.37 8.98 -1.35
C LYS A 46 19.02 9.80 -0.11
N SER A 47 18.47 11.00 -0.27
CA SER A 47 18.38 11.99 0.82
C SER A 47 16.98 12.07 1.45
N ASP A 48 16.12 11.07 1.29
CA ASP A 48 14.71 11.19 1.63
C ASP A 48 14.05 9.93 2.23
N GLY A 49 14.83 8.98 2.73
CA GLY A 49 14.31 7.77 3.37
C GLY A 49 13.63 6.75 2.43
N PHE A 50 13.52 7.05 1.13
CA PHE A 50 12.83 6.16 0.18
C PHE A 50 13.45 4.76 0.12
N ASN A 51 14.78 4.67 0.06
CA ASN A 51 15.44 3.37 -0.15
C ASN A 51 15.25 2.44 1.04
N GLU A 52 15.17 2.96 2.24
CA GLU A 52 14.91 2.23 3.47
C GLU A 52 13.48 1.66 3.47
N ILE A 53 12.49 2.46 3.05
CA ILE A 53 11.11 2.01 2.91
C ILE A 53 10.99 0.98 1.77
N PHE A 54 11.64 1.25 0.64
CA PHE A 54 11.61 0.34 -0.51
C PHE A 54 12.21 -1.04 -0.17
N GLU A 55 13.28 -1.10 0.61
CA GLU A 55 13.89 -2.34 1.08
C GLU A 55 12.89 -3.17 1.89
N LYS A 56 12.19 -2.57 2.83
CA LYS A 56 11.10 -3.21 3.59
C LYS A 56 9.95 -3.69 2.69
N MET A 57 9.56 -2.90 1.68
CA MET A 57 8.56 -3.33 0.70
C MET A 57 9.01 -4.55 -0.11
N VAL A 58 10.31 -4.69 -0.37
CA VAL A 58 10.89 -5.85 -1.08
C VAL A 58 10.98 -7.06 -0.16
N GLU A 59 11.28 -6.89 1.11
CA GLU A 59 11.36 -7.98 2.09
C GLU A 59 9.99 -8.53 2.46
N ALA A 60 8.98 -7.68 2.58
CA ALA A 60 7.62 -8.09 2.94
C ALA A 60 6.99 -9.03 1.89
N GLU A 61 6.22 -10.00 2.33
CA GLU A 61 5.47 -10.95 1.49
C GLU A 61 4.18 -10.33 0.94
N GLY A 62 3.66 -9.32 1.63
CA GLY A 62 2.51 -8.53 1.21
C GLY A 62 2.65 -7.07 1.61
N MET A 63 1.84 -6.20 1.02
CA MET A 63 1.79 -4.79 1.37
C MET A 63 0.37 -4.23 1.28
N ILE A 64 0.05 -3.37 2.23
CA ILE A 64 -1.16 -2.57 2.20
C ILE A 64 -0.75 -1.12 2.00
N LEU A 65 -1.22 -0.51 0.92
CA LEU A 65 -1.02 0.91 0.68
C LEU A 65 -2.29 1.66 1.07
N ALA A 66 -2.15 2.56 2.04
CA ALA A 66 -3.27 3.31 2.58
C ALA A 66 -3.10 4.81 2.37
N SER A 67 -4.19 5.50 2.05
CA SER A 67 -4.22 6.95 1.84
C SER A 67 -5.55 7.56 2.24
N PRO A 68 -5.57 8.75 2.84
CA PRO A 68 -6.75 9.59 2.75
C PRO A 68 -6.94 10.08 1.31
N THR A 69 -8.17 10.42 0.96
CA THR A 69 -8.48 11.06 -0.32
C THR A 69 -8.14 12.54 -0.28
N TYR A 70 -7.12 12.97 -1.01
CA TYR A 70 -6.72 14.36 -1.18
C TYR A 70 -6.97 14.83 -2.60
N PHE A 71 -7.89 15.80 -2.80
CA PHE A 71 -8.27 16.29 -4.12
C PHE A 71 -8.59 15.18 -5.13
N ALA A 72 -9.42 14.22 -4.68
CA ALA A 72 -9.87 13.05 -5.44
C ALA A 72 -8.78 12.02 -5.81
N ASP A 73 -7.59 12.07 -5.23
CA ASP A 73 -6.52 11.10 -5.43
C ASP A 73 -5.80 10.81 -4.10
N ILE A 74 -4.75 9.98 -4.16
CA ILE A 74 -3.86 9.66 -3.04
C ILE A 74 -2.99 10.86 -2.66
N THR A 75 -2.38 10.79 -1.48
CA THR A 75 -1.43 11.84 -1.04
C THR A 75 -0.20 11.89 -1.95
N PRO A 76 0.42 13.09 -2.11
CA PRO A 76 1.60 13.25 -2.96
C PRO A 76 2.79 12.39 -2.49
N GLU A 77 2.96 12.17 -1.19
CA GLU A 77 4.03 11.33 -0.66
C GLU A 77 3.83 9.86 -1.04
N LEU A 78 2.59 9.36 -0.95
CA LEU A 78 2.30 7.99 -1.40
C LEU A 78 2.48 7.86 -2.90
N LYS A 79 2.06 8.86 -3.69
CA LYS A 79 2.30 8.86 -5.14
C LYS A 79 3.77 8.85 -5.48
N ALA A 80 4.59 9.63 -4.77
CA ALA A 80 6.04 9.65 -4.94
C ALA A 80 6.67 8.27 -4.61
N LEU A 81 6.20 7.62 -3.54
CA LEU A 81 6.61 6.27 -3.18
C LEU A 81 6.24 5.27 -4.29
N ILE A 82 5.00 5.28 -4.78
CA ILE A 82 4.51 4.40 -5.84
C ILE A 82 5.34 4.56 -7.12
N ASP A 83 5.55 5.78 -7.59
CA ASP A 83 6.28 6.03 -8.83
C ASP A 83 7.71 5.52 -8.77
N ARG A 84 8.39 5.77 -7.65
CA ARG A 84 9.79 5.35 -7.50
C ARG A 84 9.90 3.84 -7.29
N SER A 85 9.08 3.27 -6.41
CA SER A 85 9.11 1.84 -6.13
C SER A 85 8.75 1.00 -7.36
N GLY A 86 7.76 1.45 -8.15
CA GLY A 86 7.40 0.82 -9.42
C GLY A 86 8.55 0.80 -10.42
N PHE A 87 9.25 1.94 -10.60
CA PHE A 87 10.42 2.01 -11.48
C PHE A 87 11.58 1.14 -11.01
N VAL A 88 11.93 1.20 -9.71
CA VAL A 88 13.04 0.41 -9.17
C VAL A 88 12.73 -1.08 -9.24
N SER A 89 11.54 -1.50 -8.78
CA SER A 89 11.11 -2.90 -8.81
C SER A 89 11.14 -3.47 -10.23
N ARG A 90 10.55 -2.76 -11.20
CA ARG A 90 10.49 -3.21 -12.60
C ARG A 90 11.88 -3.30 -13.23
N ALA A 91 12.75 -2.33 -12.97
CA ALA A 91 14.12 -2.30 -13.48
C ALA A 91 14.98 -3.47 -12.96
N ASN A 92 14.63 -4.02 -11.79
CA ASN A 92 15.37 -5.07 -11.10
C ASN A 92 14.65 -6.44 -11.09
N GLY A 93 13.84 -6.74 -12.10
CA GLY A 93 13.24 -8.05 -12.27
C GLY A 93 11.86 -8.23 -11.66
N PHE A 94 11.11 -7.12 -11.47
CA PHE A 94 9.77 -7.14 -10.86
C PHE A 94 9.78 -7.67 -9.42
N LEU A 95 10.49 -6.97 -8.53
CA LEU A 95 10.70 -7.36 -7.13
C LEU A 95 9.40 -7.55 -6.32
N PHE A 96 8.29 -6.98 -6.78
CA PHE A 96 6.97 -7.13 -6.15
C PHE A 96 6.12 -8.26 -6.73
N ARG A 97 6.62 -8.92 -7.77
CA ARG A 97 5.86 -9.96 -8.45
C ARG A 97 5.43 -11.06 -7.48
N HIS A 98 4.13 -11.40 -7.55
CA HIS A 98 3.47 -12.46 -6.76
C HIS A 98 3.32 -12.17 -5.26
N LYS A 99 3.66 -10.96 -4.80
CA LYS A 99 3.30 -10.52 -3.44
C LYS A 99 1.80 -10.21 -3.34
N ALA A 100 1.24 -10.31 -2.15
CA ALA A 100 -0.11 -9.83 -1.85
C ALA A 100 -0.13 -8.30 -1.79
N GLY A 101 -1.18 -7.67 -2.34
CA GLY A 101 -1.35 -6.22 -2.30
C GLY A 101 -2.78 -5.82 -2.02
N ALA A 102 -3.01 -4.86 -1.15
CA ALA A 102 -4.32 -4.29 -0.89
C ALA A 102 -4.28 -2.77 -0.80
N ALA A 103 -5.29 -2.12 -1.39
CA ALA A 103 -5.51 -0.69 -1.25
C ALA A 103 -6.51 -0.43 -0.13
N VAL A 104 -6.25 0.58 0.70
CA VAL A 104 -7.19 1.09 1.72
C VAL A 104 -7.27 2.60 1.59
N VAL A 105 -8.46 3.14 1.44
CA VAL A 105 -8.64 4.58 1.26
C VAL A 105 -9.69 5.13 2.22
N THR A 106 -9.38 6.24 2.87
CA THR A 106 -10.37 6.97 3.66
C THR A 106 -10.85 8.21 2.91
N LEU A 107 -12.12 8.55 3.12
CA LEU A 107 -12.75 9.69 2.47
C LEU A 107 -13.75 10.37 3.40
N ARG A 108 -13.99 11.65 3.15
CA ARG A 108 -15.07 12.38 3.82
C ARG A 108 -16.43 12.18 3.14
N ARG A 109 -16.47 12.21 1.79
CA ARG A 109 -17.72 12.19 1.03
C ARG A 109 -17.64 11.51 -0.32
N ALA A 110 -16.63 11.82 -1.15
CA ALA A 110 -16.49 11.29 -2.51
C ALA A 110 -15.03 11.35 -2.97
N GLY A 111 -14.75 10.79 -4.15
CA GLY A 111 -13.43 10.83 -4.79
C GLY A 111 -12.49 9.66 -4.43
N ALA A 112 -12.88 8.80 -3.50
CA ALA A 112 -12.03 7.70 -3.05
C ALA A 112 -11.79 6.63 -4.12
N ILE A 113 -12.75 6.38 -5.01
CA ILE A 113 -12.60 5.33 -6.04
C ILE A 113 -11.41 5.62 -6.94
N HIS A 114 -11.20 6.88 -7.33
CA HIS A 114 -10.03 7.23 -8.13
C HIS A 114 -8.72 7.00 -7.36
N ALA A 115 -8.66 7.38 -6.10
CA ALA A 115 -7.51 7.12 -5.23
C ALA A 115 -7.26 5.61 -5.03
N PHE A 116 -8.34 4.83 -4.85
CA PHE A 116 -8.29 3.38 -4.75
C PHE A 116 -7.75 2.73 -6.04
N ASP A 117 -8.22 3.18 -7.20
CA ASP A 117 -7.74 2.70 -8.50
C ASP A 117 -6.27 3.07 -8.73
N SER A 118 -5.84 4.28 -8.34
CA SER A 118 -4.43 4.70 -8.44
C SER A 118 -3.49 3.73 -7.72
N ILE A 119 -3.88 3.21 -6.56
CA ILE A 119 -3.11 2.21 -5.82
C ILE A 119 -3.18 0.85 -6.53
N ASN A 120 -4.38 0.39 -6.90
CA ASN A 120 -4.56 -0.91 -7.54
C ASN A 120 -3.84 -1.03 -8.89
N HIS A 121 -3.73 0.07 -9.65
CA HIS A 121 -2.94 0.11 -10.89
C HIS A 121 -1.46 -0.20 -10.62
N MET A 122 -0.89 0.26 -9.49
CA MET A 122 0.48 -0.10 -9.10
C MET A 122 0.62 -1.60 -8.84
N PHE A 123 -0.31 -2.19 -8.11
CA PHE A 123 -0.28 -3.62 -7.82
C PHE A 123 -0.41 -4.45 -9.11
N GLN A 124 -1.36 -4.09 -9.97
CA GLN A 124 -1.59 -4.80 -11.22
C GLN A 124 -0.37 -4.76 -12.15
N ILE A 125 0.20 -3.57 -12.40
CA ILE A 125 1.39 -3.45 -13.28
C ILE A 125 2.63 -4.09 -12.67
N SER A 126 2.68 -4.23 -11.33
CA SER A 126 3.74 -4.91 -10.58
C SER A 126 3.57 -6.44 -10.53
N ARG A 127 2.49 -6.98 -11.10
CA ARG A 127 2.17 -8.42 -11.15
C ARG A 127 1.90 -9.01 -9.78
N MET A 128 1.28 -8.23 -8.89
CA MET A 128 0.89 -8.64 -7.55
C MET A 128 -0.49 -9.27 -7.54
N PHE A 129 -0.81 -10.02 -6.49
CA PHE A 129 -2.16 -10.49 -6.21
C PHE A 129 -2.92 -9.38 -5.48
N ILE A 130 -4.00 -8.88 -6.07
CA ILE A 130 -4.82 -7.82 -5.48
C ILE A 130 -5.89 -8.47 -4.61
N ILE A 131 -5.94 -8.07 -3.33
CA ILE A 131 -6.86 -8.60 -2.33
C ILE A 131 -8.03 -7.63 -2.15
N GLY A 132 -9.21 -8.16 -2.24
CA GLY A 132 -10.46 -7.47 -1.91
C GLY A 132 -11.03 -7.90 -0.57
N SER A 133 -12.14 -7.29 -0.19
CA SER A 133 -12.98 -7.65 0.94
C SER A 133 -14.42 -7.81 0.50
N THR A 134 -15.36 -7.83 1.43
CA THR A 134 -16.81 -7.93 1.11
C THR A 134 -17.34 -6.77 0.27
N TYR A 135 -16.68 -5.63 0.30
CA TYR A 135 -16.97 -4.45 -0.53
C TYR A 135 -15.66 -3.71 -0.87
N TRP A 136 -15.73 -2.46 -1.37
CA TRP A 136 -14.52 -1.65 -1.59
C TRP A 136 -13.83 -1.37 -0.25
N ASN A 137 -12.51 -1.45 -0.18
CA ASN A 137 -11.71 -1.18 1.02
C ASN A 137 -11.66 0.33 1.30
N LEU A 138 -12.82 0.90 1.57
CA LEU A 138 -13.00 2.31 1.85
C LEU A 138 -13.48 2.51 3.28
N GLY A 139 -13.14 3.65 3.87
CA GLY A 139 -13.65 4.06 5.17
C GLY A 139 -14.13 5.51 5.16
N PHE A 140 -15.35 5.72 5.61
CA PHE A 140 -15.92 7.07 5.74
C PHE A 140 -15.44 7.73 7.03
N GLY A 141 -14.77 8.87 6.91
CA GLY A 141 -14.33 9.69 8.01
C GLY A 141 -14.76 11.14 7.83
N GLY A 142 -14.73 11.90 8.89
CA GLY A 142 -15.02 13.33 8.87
C GLY A 142 -13.76 14.21 8.79
N ARG A 143 -13.88 15.41 9.35
CA ARG A 143 -12.77 16.35 9.46
C ARG A 143 -11.84 16.03 10.62
N ASP A 144 -12.34 15.40 11.67
CA ASP A 144 -11.66 15.22 12.95
C ASP A 144 -10.97 13.84 13.08
N GLY A 145 -10.94 13.05 12.00
CA GLY A 145 -10.18 11.79 11.90
C GLY A 145 -10.81 10.60 12.63
N ASP A 146 -11.34 10.80 13.82
CA ASP A 146 -11.93 9.72 14.64
C ASP A 146 -13.30 9.26 14.15
N GLU A 147 -13.95 10.00 13.26
CA GLU A 147 -15.27 9.64 12.73
C GLU A 147 -15.25 8.32 11.96
N VAL A 148 -14.10 7.90 11.42
CA VAL A 148 -13.91 6.60 10.76
C VAL A 148 -14.19 5.42 11.71
N LEU A 149 -14.10 5.63 13.03
CA LEU A 149 -14.43 4.61 14.02
C LEU A 149 -15.93 4.33 14.11
N ASN A 150 -16.76 5.24 13.58
CA ASN A 150 -18.22 5.09 13.52
C ASN A 150 -18.68 4.43 12.22
N ASP A 151 -17.78 4.16 11.28
CA ASP A 151 -18.06 3.45 10.03
C ASP A 151 -17.97 1.93 10.26
N ALA A 152 -19.07 1.37 10.77
CA ALA A 152 -19.13 -0.06 11.12
C ALA A 152 -18.91 -0.96 9.91
N GLU A 153 -19.48 -0.61 8.74
CA GLU A 153 -19.30 -1.36 7.49
C GLU A 153 -17.85 -1.29 7.02
N GLY A 154 -17.25 -0.09 7.02
CA GLY A 154 -15.85 0.09 6.64
C GLY A 154 -14.90 -0.68 7.57
N LEU A 155 -15.16 -0.73 8.87
CA LEU A 155 -14.36 -1.52 9.81
C LEU A 155 -14.54 -3.04 9.59
N GLU A 156 -15.72 -3.49 9.27
CA GLU A 156 -15.97 -4.91 8.94
C GLU A 156 -15.26 -5.31 7.64
N ASN A 157 -15.32 -4.46 6.61
CA ASN A 157 -14.54 -4.66 5.39
C ASN A 157 -13.03 -4.77 5.67
N MET A 158 -12.50 -4.02 6.65
CA MET A 158 -11.09 -4.11 7.02
C MET A 158 -10.74 -5.43 7.70
N ARG A 159 -11.62 -5.97 8.55
CA ARG A 159 -11.40 -7.30 9.16
C ARG A 159 -11.41 -8.40 8.10
N ASP A 160 -12.39 -8.37 7.19
CA ASP A 160 -12.47 -9.32 6.09
C ASP A 160 -11.27 -9.22 5.14
N LEU A 161 -10.78 -7.98 4.89
CA LEU A 161 -9.55 -7.77 4.13
C LEU A 161 -8.35 -8.44 4.80
N GLY A 162 -8.20 -8.28 6.12
CA GLY A 162 -7.12 -8.91 6.89
C GLY A 162 -7.18 -10.43 6.78
N SER A 163 -8.36 -11.02 7.01
CA SER A 163 -8.58 -12.46 6.90
C SER A 163 -8.30 -13.01 5.49
N SER A 164 -8.77 -12.30 4.45
CA SER A 164 -8.54 -12.67 3.06
C SER A 164 -7.06 -12.60 2.68
N MET A 165 -6.35 -11.59 3.17
CA MET A 165 -4.91 -11.44 2.96
C MET A 165 -4.12 -12.52 3.68
N ALA A 166 -4.46 -12.82 4.94
CA ALA A 166 -3.84 -13.89 5.71
C ALA A 166 -4.03 -15.26 5.04
N LEU A 167 -5.24 -15.54 4.55
CA LEU A 167 -5.51 -16.78 3.82
C LEU A 167 -4.57 -16.95 2.62
N LEU A 168 -4.38 -15.89 1.82
CA LEU A 168 -3.48 -15.95 0.66
C LEU A 168 -2.02 -16.12 1.10
N LEU A 169 -1.54 -15.33 2.06
CA LEU A 169 -0.16 -15.39 2.55
C LEU A 169 0.16 -16.78 3.11
N ASN A 170 -0.73 -17.34 3.94
CA ASN A 170 -0.57 -18.68 4.48
C ASN A 170 -0.55 -19.77 3.39
N LYS A 171 -1.33 -19.60 2.30
CA LYS A 171 -1.31 -20.54 1.17
C LYS A 171 -0.06 -20.43 0.30
N LEU A 172 0.55 -19.26 0.22
CA LEU A 172 1.76 -19.04 -0.59
C LEU A 172 3.05 -19.48 0.14
N HIS A 173 3.07 -19.39 1.48
CA HIS A 173 4.30 -19.55 2.26
C HIS A 173 4.32 -20.75 3.22
N ASN A 174 3.15 -21.35 3.52
CA ASN A 174 3.03 -22.54 4.40
C ASN A 174 2.84 -23.84 3.61
N THR A 175 3.62 -24.05 2.54
CA THR A 175 3.69 -25.34 1.81
C THR A 175 4.88 -26.17 2.24
#